data_dac2550583b233642f181ae0a017c2f4
#
_entry.id   dac2550583b233642f181ae0a017c2f4
#
_cell.length_a   1.000
_cell.length_b   1.000
_cell.length_c   1.000
_cell.angle_alpha   90.00
_cell.angle_beta   90.00
_cell.angle_gamma   90.00
#
_symmetry.space_group_name_H-M   'P 1'
#
loop_
_entity.id
_entity.type
_entity.pdbx_description
1 polymer ?
#
loop_
_entity_poly.entity_id
_entity_poly.type
_entity_poly.pdbx_seq_one_letter_code
_entity_poly.pdbx_strand_id
1 'polypeptide(L)'
;MNRRQSLKLIAGSAVLAAGGWSTMTRAQTAPGPFKLPPLGYAFDALEPHIDAQTMTIHHDRHHAAYVNNCNDLVAKWPELATTPIEKILADLSVVPVPVRAPVQNNLGGHWNHSFFWELMTPGGAREPAGDLKSAIDAAFGDVAGLKDKVNATGVGRFGSGWAWLVVDKDKKFDILSTANQDTPIALGARAILGVDVWEHAYYLKYQNRRPDYLKAWWNTVNWDKAAANFHKV
;
A
#
# COMPACT_ATOMS: atom_id res chain seq x y z
N MET A 1 66.17 -25.37 -30.34
CA MET A 1 65.05 -26.29 -30.38
C MET A 1 63.74 -25.53 -30.42
N ASN A 2 62.99 -25.69 -31.54
CA ASN A 2 61.94 -24.81 -32.00
C ASN A 2 60.64 -24.93 -31.28
N ARG A 3 60.15 -23.77 -30.83
CA ARG A 3 58.71 -23.58 -30.50
C ARG A 3 57.95 -23.22 -31.79
N ARG A 4 57.32 -24.18 -32.38
CA ARG A 4 56.23 -23.96 -33.39
C ARG A 4 55.38 -25.19 -33.51
N GLN A 5 54.08 -24.91 -33.67
CA GLN A 5 52.98 -25.81 -34.07
C GLN A 5 52.23 -26.49 -32.94
N SER A 6 51.10 -25.90 -32.59
CA SER A 6 49.79 -26.55 -32.66
C SER A 6 48.70 -25.51 -32.48
N LEU A 7 48.26 -24.87 -33.58
CA LEU A 7 46.95 -24.28 -33.66
C LEU A 7 45.95 -25.41 -33.92
N LYS A 8 45.15 -25.73 -32.97
CA LYS A 8 43.90 -26.48 -33.19
C LYS A 8 42.76 -25.54 -33.20
N LEU A 9 42.07 -25.47 -34.34
CA LEU A 9 40.79 -24.84 -34.52
C LEU A 9 39.79 -25.38 -33.48
N ILE A 10 39.26 -24.51 -32.65
CA ILE A 10 38.05 -24.79 -31.88
C ILE A 10 36.94 -24.00 -32.60
N ALA A 11 36.08 -24.72 -33.30
CA ALA A 11 34.85 -24.19 -33.84
C ALA A 11 33.95 -23.79 -32.65
N GLY A 12 33.79 -22.47 -32.49
CA GLY A 12 32.92 -21.93 -31.45
C GLY A 12 31.46 -22.08 -31.91
N SER A 13 30.74 -22.95 -31.24
CA SER A 13 29.27 -22.94 -31.27
C SER A 13 28.77 -21.69 -30.55
N ALA A 14 28.27 -20.72 -31.30
CA ALA A 14 27.54 -19.58 -30.71
C ALA A 14 26.22 -20.08 -30.16
N VAL A 15 26.17 -20.25 -28.82
CA VAL A 15 24.92 -20.42 -28.11
C VAL A 15 24.27 -19.03 -28.01
N LEU A 16 23.26 -18.81 -28.86
CA LEU A 16 22.32 -17.71 -28.71
C LEU A 16 21.58 -17.93 -27.38
N ALA A 17 22.05 -17.25 -26.34
CA ALA A 17 21.28 -17.10 -25.12
C ALA A 17 20.05 -16.23 -25.46
N ALA A 18 18.93 -16.87 -25.80
CA ALA A 18 17.63 -16.23 -25.78
C ALA A 18 17.41 -15.75 -24.35
N GLY A 19 17.53 -14.43 -24.15
CA GLY A 19 17.19 -13.79 -22.90
C GLY A 19 15.71 -14.04 -22.60
N GLY A 20 15.45 -15.09 -21.82
CA GLY A 20 14.13 -15.33 -21.29
C GLY A 20 13.78 -14.19 -20.34
N TRP A 21 12.89 -13.32 -20.77
CA TRP A 21 12.17 -12.45 -19.87
C TRP A 21 11.44 -13.38 -18.91
N SER A 22 11.94 -13.47 -17.68
CA SER A 22 11.21 -14.15 -16.62
C SER A 22 9.86 -13.45 -16.51
N THR A 23 8.82 -14.07 -17.03
CA THR A 23 7.45 -13.67 -16.75
C THR A 23 7.33 -13.73 -15.22
N MET A 24 7.24 -12.55 -14.57
CA MET A 24 6.95 -12.50 -13.15
C MET A 24 5.61 -13.20 -12.95
N THR A 25 5.67 -14.43 -12.47
CA THR A 25 4.47 -15.19 -12.10
C THR A 25 3.73 -14.38 -11.06
N ARG A 26 2.48 -14.06 -11.38
CA ARG A 26 1.55 -13.42 -10.43
C ARG A 26 1.61 -14.18 -9.11
N ALA A 27 1.73 -13.47 -7.99
CA ALA A 27 1.81 -14.09 -6.68
C ALA A 27 0.57 -14.96 -6.44
N GLN A 28 0.80 -16.24 -6.22
CA GLN A 28 -0.27 -17.16 -5.85
C GLN A 28 -0.46 -17.03 -4.35
N THR A 29 -1.64 -16.52 -3.95
CA THR A 29 -1.99 -16.46 -2.53
C THR A 29 -2.34 -17.86 -2.01
N ALA A 30 -2.00 -18.13 -0.74
CA ALA A 30 -2.37 -19.39 -0.08
C ALA A 30 -3.90 -19.57 -0.09
N PRO A 31 -4.41 -20.82 -0.20
CA PRO A 31 -5.82 -21.11 -0.03
C PRO A 31 -6.30 -20.63 1.34
N GLY A 32 -7.42 -19.88 1.37
CA GLY A 32 -7.97 -19.37 2.63
C GLY A 32 -9.06 -18.33 2.41
N PRO A 33 -9.67 -17.82 3.49
CA PRO A 33 -10.75 -16.85 3.42
C PRO A 33 -10.27 -15.48 2.92
N PHE A 34 -9.03 -15.10 3.23
CA PHE A 34 -8.46 -13.83 2.76
C PHE A 34 -8.00 -13.94 1.32
N LYS A 35 -8.31 -12.94 0.52
CA LYS A 35 -7.97 -12.88 -0.90
C LYS A 35 -7.22 -11.58 -1.20
N LEU A 36 -6.24 -11.66 -2.08
CA LEU A 36 -5.61 -10.47 -2.63
C LEU A 36 -6.61 -9.80 -3.59
N PRO A 37 -7.13 -8.59 -3.28
CA PRO A 37 -8.06 -7.91 -4.17
C PRO A 37 -7.31 -7.47 -5.44
N PRO A 38 -7.96 -7.49 -6.63
CA PRO A 38 -7.35 -6.89 -7.82
C PRO A 38 -7.22 -5.38 -7.66
N LEU A 39 -6.22 -4.77 -8.33
CA LEU A 39 -6.03 -3.32 -8.32
C LEU A 39 -7.20 -2.56 -8.97
N GLY A 40 -7.88 -3.15 -9.97
CA GLY A 40 -8.87 -2.46 -10.78
C GLY A 40 -8.27 -1.62 -11.92
N TYR A 41 -6.95 -1.50 -12.01
CA TYR A 41 -6.19 -0.81 -13.06
C TYR A 41 -4.86 -1.52 -13.30
N ALA A 42 -4.19 -1.21 -14.42
CA ALA A 42 -2.90 -1.81 -14.78
C ALA A 42 -1.78 -1.32 -13.85
N PHE A 43 -0.71 -2.11 -13.68
CA PHE A 43 0.41 -1.74 -12.80
C PHE A 43 1.15 -0.48 -13.24
N ASP A 44 1.15 -0.14 -14.52
CA ASP A 44 1.76 1.07 -15.10
C ASP A 44 0.80 2.27 -15.16
N ALA A 45 -0.45 2.08 -14.77
CA ALA A 45 -1.49 3.10 -14.95
C ALA A 45 -1.31 4.36 -14.08
N LEU A 46 -0.45 4.30 -13.06
CA LEU A 46 -0.14 5.43 -12.18
C LEU A 46 1.16 6.16 -12.58
N GLU A 47 1.80 5.74 -13.69
CA GLU A 47 2.93 6.50 -14.26
C GLU A 47 2.49 7.90 -14.70
N PRO A 48 3.34 8.91 -14.58
CA PRO A 48 4.73 8.87 -14.12
C PRO A 48 4.88 9.03 -12.60
N HIS A 49 3.82 8.95 -11.80
CA HIS A 49 3.84 9.29 -10.39
C HIS A 49 4.32 8.13 -9.51
N ILE A 50 3.83 6.92 -9.77
CA ILE A 50 4.29 5.69 -9.12
C ILE A 50 4.66 4.71 -10.23
N ASP A 51 5.87 4.14 -10.17
CA ASP A 51 6.37 3.28 -11.24
C ASP A 51 5.75 1.88 -11.22
N ALA A 52 5.65 1.27 -12.39
CA ALA A 52 5.06 -0.06 -12.57
C ALA A 52 5.75 -1.16 -11.77
N GLN A 53 7.07 -1.08 -11.56
CA GLN A 53 7.81 -2.05 -10.78
C GLN A 53 7.45 -1.94 -9.30
N THR A 54 7.37 -0.72 -8.76
CA THR A 54 6.87 -0.48 -7.40
C THR A 54 5.48 -1.06 -7.23
N MET A 55 4.54 -0.76 -8.14
CA MET A 55 3.16 -1.25 -8.06
C MET A 55 3.09 -2.77 -8.09
N THR A 56 3.86 -3.43 -8.98
CA THR A 56 3.89 -4.89 -9.09
C THR A 56 4.41 -5.54 -7.80
N ILE A 57 5.52 -5.05 -7.27
CA ILE A 57 6.12 -5.60 -6.04
C ILE A 57 5.24 -5.31 -4.83
N HIS A 58 4.72 -4.09 -4.73
CA HIS A 58 3.90 -3.64 -3.62
C HIS A 58 2.60 -4.46 -3.51
N HIS A 59 1.90 -4.69 -4.62
CA HIS A 59 0.69 -5.50 -4.67
C HIS A 59 0.99 -7.00 -4.62
N ASP A 60 1.77 -7.52 -5.59
CA ASP A 60 1.92 -8.97 -5.79
C ASP A 60 2.93 -9.63 -4.82
N ARG A 61 3.69 -8.85 -4.04
CA ARG A 61 4.62 -9.39 -3.05
C ARG A 61 4.28 -8.92 -1.63
N HIS A 62 4.25 -7.61 -1.35
CA HIS A 62 3.99 -7.13 0.00
C HIS A 62 2.56 -7.38 0.45
N HIS A 63 1.54 -6.94 -0.32
CA HIS A 63 0.15 -7.20 0.05
C HIS A 63 -0.17 -8.70 0.01
N ALA A 64 0.28 -9.42 -1.01
CA ALA A 64 0.12 -10.88 -1.08
C ALA A 64 0.70 -11.61 0.14
N ALA A 65 1.84 -11.16 0.68
CA ALA A 65 2.43 -11.73 1.89
C ALA A 65 1.52 -11.52 3.11
N TYR A 66 0.94 -10.34 3.29
CA TYR A 66 -0.02 -10.10 4.36
C TYR A 66 -1.25 -11.01 4.25
N VAL A 67 -1.79 -11.19 3.03
CA VAL A 67 -2.91 -12.11 2.77
C VAL A 67 -2.54 -13.56 3.13
N ASN A 68 -1.37 -14.02 2.69
CA ASN A 68 -0.90 -15.38 2.98
C ASN A 68 -0.73 -15.58 4.50
N ASN A 69 -0.09 -14.64 5.17
CA ASN A 69 0.11 -14.71 6.62
C ASN A 69 -1.23 -14.68 7.39
N CYS A 70 -2.23 -13.92 6.93
CA CYS A 70 -3.58 -13.97 7.51
C CYS A 70 -4.20 -15.36 7.33
N ASN A 71 -4.07 -15.99 6.16
CA ASN A 71 -4.57 -17.34 5.91
C ASN A 71 -3.87 -18.38 6.79
N ASP A 72 -2.55 -18.26 7.00
CA ASP A 72 -1.79 -19.13 7.90
C ASP A 72 -2.21 -18.95 9.38
N LEU A 73 -2.62 -17.75 9.76
CA LEU A 73 -3.10 -17.46 11.12
C LEU A 73 -4.49 -18.05 11.40
N VAL A 74 -5.32 -18.29 10.38
CA VAL A 74 -6.62 -18.96 10.53
C VAL A 74 -6.46 -20.36 11.16
N ALA A 75 -5.37 -21.06 10.85
CA ALA A 75 -5.09 -22.37 11.47
C ALA A 75 -4.84 -22.27 13.00
N LYS A 76 -4.38 -21.13 13.49
CA LYS A 76 -4.08 -20.87 14.91
C LYS A 76 -5.22 -20.18 15.64
N TRP A 77 -6.07 -19.47 14.90
CA TRP A 77 -7.22 -18.76 15.40
C TRP A 77 -8.35 -18.76 14.34
N PRO A 78 -9.19 -19.81 14.31
CA PRO A 78 -10.22 -19.98 13.27
C PRO A 78 -11.25 -18.85 13.20
N GLU A 79 -11.54 -18.17 14.31
CA GLU A 79 -12.45 -17.03 14.37
C GLU A 79 -11.98 -15.85 13.50
N LEU A 80 -10.70 -15.78 13.17
CA LEU A 80 -10.17 -14.81 12.21
C LEU A 80 -10.87 -14.89 10.84
N ALA A 81 -11.33 -16.06 10.44
CA ALA A 81 -12.02 -16.28 9.16
C ALA A 81 -13.44 -15.72 9.11
N THR A 82 -14.08 -15.53 10.26
CA THR A 82 -15.51 -15.21 10.35
C THR A 82 -15.81 -13.90 11.06
N THR A 83 -14.84 -13.33 11.78
CA THR A 83 -15.01 -12.05 12.46
C THR A 83 -14.66 -10.90 11.49
N PRO A 84 -15.50 -9.86 11.38
CA PRO A 84 -15.19 -8.69 10.55
C PRO A 84 -13.83 -8.08 10.90
N ILE A 85 -13.04 -7.75 9.88
CA ILE A 85 -11.67 -7.24 10.02
C ILE A 85 -11.65 -5.99 10.91
N GLU A 86 -12.56 -5.06 10.66
CA GLU A 86 -12.65 -3.79 11.39
C GLU A 86 -12.95 -4.02 12.87
N LYS A 87 -13.74 -5.04 13.21
CA LYS A 87 -14.03 -5.38 14.61
C LYS A 87 -12.78 -5.89 15.33
N ILE A 88 -11.97 -6.72 14.64
CA ILE A 88 -10.72 -7.23 15.21
C ILE A 88 -9.71 -6.09 15.38
N LEU A 89 -9.58 -5.21 14.37
CA LEU A 89 -8.62 -4.09 14.39
C LEU A 89 -9.02 -3.00 15.38
N ALA A 90 -10.33 -2.86 15.68
CA ALA A 90 -10.81 -1.92 16.69
C ALA A 90 -10.50 -2.37 18.12
N ASP A 91 -10.48 -3.66 18.37
CA ASP A 91 -10.21 -4.22 19.70
C ASP A 91 -9.39 -5.51 19.61
N LEU A 92 -8.07 -5.37 19.68
CA LEU A 92 -7.17 -6.52 19.69
C LEU A 92 -7.24 -7.37 20.97
N SER A 93 -8.01 -6.97 21.97
CA SER A 93 -8.19 -7.80 23.18
C SER A 93 -8.93 -9.10 22.89
N VAL A 94 -9.77 -9.12 21.84
CA VAL A 94 -10.49 -10.31 21.38
C VAL A 94 -9.55 -11.36 20.77
N VAL A 95 -8.33 -10.97 20.38
CA VAL A 95 -7.34 -11.84 19.76
C VAL A 95 -6.53 -12.58 20.83
N PRO A 96 -6.37 -13.91 20.75
CA PRO A 96 -5.51 -14.67 21.67
C PRO A 96 -4.09 -14.09 21.74
N VAL A 97 -3.57 -13.92 22.93
CA VAL A 97 -2.27 -13.26 23.17
C VAL A 97 -1.14 -13.79 22.30
N PRO A 98 -0.96 -15.13 22.09
CA PRO A 98 0.16 -15.66 21.28
C PRO A 98 0.12 -15.26 19.81
N VAL A 99 -1.06 -14.91 19.25
CA VAL A 99 -1.23 -14.55 17.84
C VAL A 99 -1.59 -13.06 17.65
N ARG A 100 -1.73 -12.30 18.73
CA ARG A 100 -2.18 -10.89 18.68
C ARG A 100 -1.28 -10.01 17.81
N ALA A 101 0.02 -10.00 18.05
CA ALA A 101 0.95 -9.19 17.26
C ALA A 101 1.01 -9.62 15.78
N PRO A 102 1.12 -10.91 15.42
CA PRO A 102 0.97 -11.35 14.04
C PRO A 102 -0.35 -10.94 13.39
N VAL A 103 -1.49 -11.03 14.11
CA VAL A 103 -2.80 -10.58 13.60
C VAL A 103 -2.79 -9.08 13.37
N GLN A 104 -2.37 -8.26 14.34
CA GLN A 104 -2.26 -6.81 14.20
C GLN A 104 -1.46 -6.43 12.95
N ASN A 105 -0.28 -7.02 12.77
CA ASN A 105 0.61 -6.67 11.66
C ASN A 105 0.06 -7.12 10.30
N ASN A 106 -0.44 -8.34 10.19
CA ASN A 106 -0.81 -8.90 8.90
C ASN A 106 -2.25 -8.54 8.49
N LEU A 107 -3.18 -8.54 9.43
CA LEU A 107 -4.56 -8.11 9.17
C LEU A 107 -4.64 -6.60 8.94
N GLY A 108 -3.88 -5.82 9.74
CA GLY A 108 -3.72 -4.39 9.50
C GLY A 108 -3.07 -4.11 8.15
N GLY A 109 -2.01 -4.86 7.79
CA GLY A 109 -1.38 -4.76 6.47
C GLY A 109 -2.36 -5.08 5.33
N HIS A 110 -3.14 -6.13 5.45
CA HIS A 110 -4.16 -6.47 4.46
C HIS A 110 -5.22 -5.38 4.33
N TRP A 111 -5.73 -4.86 5.44
CA TRP A 111 -6.73 -3.79 5.44
C TRP A 111 -6.18 -2.48 4.85
N ASN A 112 -5.01 -2.03 5.31
CA ASN A 112 -4.37 -0.80 4.84
C ASN A 112 -4.15 -0.82 3.34
N HIS A 113 -3.61 -1.92 2.80
CA HIS A 113 -3.33 -2.03 1.36
C HIS A 113 -4.61 -2.16 0.53
N SER A 114 -5.62 -2.92 1.01
CA SER A 114 -6.92 -3.00 0.33
C SER A 114 -7.57 -1.63 0.22
N PHE A 115 -7.50 -0.83 1.28
CA PHE A 115 -7.98 0.54 1.31
C PHE A 115 -7.18 1.45 0.37
N PHE A 116 -5.85 1.32 0.37
CA PHE A 116 -4.93 2.16 -0.40
C PHE A 116 -5.12 2.01 -1.92
N TRP A 117 -5.33 0.79 -2.41
CA TRP A 117 -5.51 0.57 -3.86
C TRP A 117 -6.72 1.30 -4.41
N GLU A 118 -7.80 1.36 -3.67
CA GLU A 118 -9.02 2.04 -4.07
C GLU A 118 -8.91 3.58 -4.02
N LEU A 119 -7.95 4.10 -3.26
CA LEU A 119 -7.68 5.54 -3.16
C LEU A 119 -6.87 6.12 -4.31
N MET A 120 -6.41 5.28 -5.23
CA MET A 120 -5.65 5.71 -6.40
C MET A 120 -6.43 5.41 -7.68
N THR A 121 -6.25 6.28 -8.69
CA THR A 121 -6.92 6.15 -9.98
C THR A 121 -6.00 6.60 -11.12
N PRO A 122 -6.05 5.91 -12.29
CA PRO A 122 -5.38 6.37 -13.50
C PRO A 122 -5.89 7.74 -13.97
N GLY A 123 -5.03 8.49 -14.63
CA GLY A 123 -5.39 9.77 -15.25
C GLY A 123 -5.37 10.97 -14.31
N GLY A 124 -4.87 10.79 -13.10
CA GLY A 124 -4.63 11.85 -12.15
C GLY A 124 -5.84 12.27 -11.33
N ALA A 125 -5.56 13.07 -10.30
CA ALA A 125 -6.56 13.54 -9.36
C ALA A 125 -7.32 14.74 -9.93
N ARG A 126 -8.65 14.66 -9.90
CA ARG A 126 -9.50 15.85 -9.89
C ARG A 126 -9.46 16.47 -8.51
N GLU A 127 -9.91 17.71 -8.37
CA GLU A 127 -10.15 18.31 -7.05
C GLU A 127 -11.35 17.61 -6.39
N PRO A 128 -11.37 17.50 -5.05
CA PRO A 128 -12.56 17.03 -4.35
C PRO A 128 -13.74 17.99 -4.65
N ALA A 129 -14.96 17.46 -4.57
CA ALA A 129 -16.18 18.22 -4.83
C ALA A 129 -17.22 17.99 -3.72
N GLY A 130 -18.30 18.75 -3.76
CA GLY A 130 -19.45 18.59 -2.86
C GLY A 130 -19.10 18.72 -1.38
N ASP A 131 -19.73 17.89 -0.56
CA ASP A 131 -19.61 17.94 0.91
C ASP A 131 -18.19 17.70 1.40
N LEU A 132 -17.45 16.78 0.76
CA LEU A 132 -16.05 16.54 1.12
C LEU A 132 -15.21 17.79 0.92
N LYS A 133 -15.36 18.49 -0.22
CA LYS A 133 -14.64 19.75 -0.49
C LYS A 133 -14.97 20.81 0.56
N SER A 134 -16.24 21.00 0.85
CA SER A 134 -16.71 21.97 1.86
C SER A 134 -16.15 21.67 3.24
N ALA A 135 -16.12 20.39 3.62
CA ALA A 135 -15.56 19.97 4.91
C ALA A 135 -14.03 20.13 4.98
N ILE A 136 -13.32 19.87 3.88
CA ILE A 136 -11.87 20.12 3.76
C ILE A 136 -11.58 21.62 3.90
N ASP A 137 -12.30 22.47 3.19
CA ASP A 137 -12.12 23.94 3.25
C ASP A 137 -12.35 24.47 4.67
N ALA A 138 -13.38 23.97 5.34
CA ALA A 138 -13.69 24.37 6.71
C ALA A 138 -12.59 23.92 7.72
N ALA A 139 -11.99 22.73 7.52
CA ALA A 139 -11.03 22.19 8.45
C ALA A 139 -9.57 22.64 8.19
N PHE A 140 -9.21 22.88 6.91
CA PHE A 140 -7.85 23.10 6.48
C PHE A 140 -7.62 24.39 5.70
N GLY A 141 -8.68 25.17 5.45
CA GLY A 141 -8.68 26.39 4.64
C GLY A 141 -8.90 26.10 3.14
N ASP A 142 -8.21 25.10 2.62
CA ASP A 142 -8.34 24.62 1.24
C ASP A 142 -7.68 23.23 1.08
N VAL A 143 -7.71 22.71 -0.16
CA VAL A 143 -7.07 21.44 -0.51
C VAL A 143 -5.54 21.51 -0.39
N ALA A 144 -4.93 22.66 -0.61
CA ALA A 144 -3.49 22.83 -0.45
C ALA A 144 -3.10 22.72 1.02
N GLY A 145 -3.85 23.34 1.92
CA GLY A 145 -3.65 23.20 3.37
C GLY A 145 -3.82 21.76 3.87
N LEU A 146 -4.77 21.00 3.31
CA LEU A 146 -4.87 19.56 3.57
C LEU A 146 -3.61 18.82 3.11
N LYS A 147 -3.20 19.04 1.84
CA LYS A 147 -2.00 18.39 1.26
C LYS A 147 -0.75 18.68 2.08
N ASP A 148 -0.54 19.92 2.50
CA ASP A 148 0.61 20.32 3.30
C ASP A 148 0.65 19.58 4.65
N LYS A 149 -0.49 19.49 5.34
CA LYS A 149 -0.58 18.79 6.62
C LYS A 149 -0.35 17.28 6.50
N VAL A 150 -0.95 16.62 5.50
CA VAL A 150 -0.74 15.19 5.25
C VAL A 150 0.72 14.93 4.86
N ASN A 151 1.30 15.77 4.00
CA ASN A 151 2.70 15.64 3.61
C ASN A 151 3.64 15.81 4.82
N ALA A 152 3.43 16.83 5.65
CA ALA A 152 4.20 17.05 6.86
C ALA A 152 4.11 15.85 7.81
N THR A 153 2.91 15.29 7.98
CA THR A 153 2.67 14.10 8.81
C THR A 153 3.40 12.86 8.23
N GLY A 154 3.32 12.65 6.93
CA GLY A 154 3.98 11.54 6.25
C GLY A 154 5.52 11.65 6.29
N VAL A 155 6.07 12.86 6.11
CA VAL A 155 7.51 13.13 6.25
C VAL A 155 7.95 12.92 7.70
N GLY A 156 7.16 13.42 8.65
CA GLY A 156 7.43 13.30 10.09
C GLY A 156 7.28 11.87 10.64
N ARG A 157 6.64 10.93 9.91
CA ARG A 157 6.54 9.53 10.34
C ARG A 157 7.91 8.89 10.33
N PHE A 158 8.51 8.72 11.52
CA PHE A 158 9.80 8.07 11.66
C PHE A 158 9.66 6.57 11.36
N GLY A 159 10.48 6.06 10.42
CA GLY A 159 10.43 4.66 9.98
C GLY A 159 9.22 4.37 9.09
N SER A 160 8.76 3.13 9.15
CA SER A 160 7.64 2.62 8.37
C SER A 160 6.30 3.01 8.97
N GLY A 161 5.30 3.22 8.13
CA GLY A 161 3.95 3.53 8.57
C GLY A 161 3.12 4.22 7.51
N TRP A 162 2.10 4.95 7.95
CA TRP A 162 1.09 5.56 7.11
C TRP A 162 0.79 6.99 7.59
N ALA A 163 0.35 7.85 6.68
CA ALA A 163 -0.27 9.13 7.01
C ALA A 163 -1.72 9.13 6.53
N TRP A 164 -2.62 9.65 7.35
CA TRP A 164 -4.06 9.52 7.18
C TRP A 164 -4.78 10.86 7.32
N LEU A 165 -5.78 11.09 6.45
CA LEU A 165 -6.90 11.96 6.74
C LEU A 165 -8.01 11.07 7.34
N VAL A 166 -8.46 11.41 8.52
CA VAL A 166 -9.51 10.66 9.24
C VAL A 166 -10.64 11.58 9.67
N VAL A 167 -11.77 10.95 10.02
CA VAL A 167 -12.80 11.56 10.87
C VAL A 167 -12.73 10.88 12.22
N ASP A 168 -12.57 11.66 13.26
CA ASP A 168 -12.50 11.18 14.63
C ASP A 168 -13.89 10.80 15.21
N LYS A 169 -13.92 10.36 16.45
CA LYS A 169 -15.16 10.00 17.17
C LYS A 169 -16.13 11.17 17.34
N ASP A 170 -15.66 12.40 17.28
CA ASP A 170 -16.44 13.63 17.42
C ASP A 170 -16.86 14.20 16.06
N LYS A 171 -16.71 13.41 14.98
CA LYS A 171 -17.00 13.74 13.57
C LYS A 171 -16.20 14.92 13.02
N LYS A 172 -14.99 15.13 13.53
CA LYS A 172 -14.08 16.15 13.06
C LYS A 172 -12.97 15.53 12.25
N PHE A 173 -12.53 16.26 11.21
CA PHE A 173 -11.32 15.89 10.49
C PHE A 173 -10.08 16.01 11.37
N ASP A 174 -9.24 15.00 11.30
CA ASP A 174 -7.90 15.00 11.87
C ASP A 174 -6.90 14.37 10.90
N ILE A 175 -5.63 14.71 11.07
CA ILE A 175 -4.52 14.14 10.32
C ILE A 175 -3.57 13.47 11.32
N LEU A 176 -3.39 12.17 11.15
CA LEU A 176 -2.55 11.38 12.04
C LEU A 176 -1.62 10.44 11.25
N SER A 177 -0.61 9.93 11.91
CA SER A 177 0.21 8.84 11.40
C SER A 177 0.13 7.61 12.28
N THR A 178 0.20 6.45 11.66
CA THR A 178 0.31 5.16 12.36
C THR A 178 1.64 4.49 12.04
N ALA A 179 2.18 3.73 13.01
CA ALA A 179 3.40 2.97 12.83
C ALA A 179 3.13 1.66 12.11
N ASN A 180 4.09 1.18 11.34
CA ASN A 180 4.02 -0.12 10.70
C ASN A 180 2.70 -0.35 9.96
N GLN A 181 1.93 -1.37 10.36
CA GLN A 181 0.61 -1.67 9.79
C GLN A 181 -0.55 -1.38 10.76
N ASP A 182 -0.31 -0.57 11.78
CA ASP A 182 -1.37 -0.06 12.64
C ASP A 182 -2.36 0.77 11.83
N THR A 183 -3.62 0.74 12.22
CA THR A 183 -4.72 1.37 11.51
C THR A 183 -5.38 2.48 12.32
N PRO A 184 -6.01 3.48 11.68
CA PRO A 184 -6.82 4.47 12.39
C PRO A 184 -7.98 3.85 13.17
N ILE A 185 -8.45 2.67 12.78
CA ILE A 185 -9.56 1.94 13.42
C ILE A 185 -9.24 1.66 14.89
N ALA A 186 -8.00 1.26 15.20
CA ALA A 186 -7.56 1.02 16.57
C ALA A 186 -7.61 2.27 17.46
N LEU A 187 -7.65 3.45 16.85
CA LEU A 187 -7.79 4.76 17.52
C LEU A 187 -9.24 5.26 17.57
N GLY A 188 -10.19 4.44 17.10
CA GLY A 188 -11.61 4.82 17.00
C GLY A 188 -11.89 5.83 15.87
N ALA A 189 -10.96 6.02 14.94
CA ALA A 189 -11.08 6.95 13.83
C ALA A 189 -11.42 6.22 12.52
N ARG A 190 -12.09 6.93 11.60
CA ARG A 190 -12.44 6.42 10.28
C ARG A 190 -11.57 7.05 9.21
N ALA A 191 -10.89 6.23 8.43
CA ALA A 191 -10.03 6.69 7.35
C ALA A 191 -10.85 7.22 6.16
N ILE A 192 -10.48 8.41 5.68
CA ILE A 192 -10.98 9.03 4.46
C ILE A 192 -9.95 8.90 3.34
N LEU A 193 -8.69 9.24 3.65
CA LEU A 193 -7.52 9.05 2.79
C LEU A 193 -6.40 8.41 3.61
N GLY A 194 -5.53 7.67 2.95
CA GLY A 194 -4.32 7.13 3.54
C GLY A 194 -3.22 7.00 2.51
N VAL A 195 -2.00 7.34 2.87
CA VAL A 195 -0.81 7.17 2.04
C VAL A 195 0.22 6.33 2.76
N ASP A 196 0.71 5.32 2.05
CA ASP A 196 1.78 4.44 2.53
C ASP A 196 3.12 5.18 2.50
N VAL A 197 3.81 5.25 3.64
CA VAL A 197 5.16 5.84 3.73
C VAL A 197 6.22 4.81 4.14
N TRP A 198 5.90 3.51 4.05
CA TRP A 198 6.91 2.46 4.02
C TRP A 198 7.82 2.68 2.81
N GLU A 199 9.11 2.41 2.94
CA GLU A 199 10.06 2.59 1.83
C GLU A 199 9.72 1.73 0.61
N HIS A 200 9.12 0.56 0.79
CA HIS A 200 8.68 -0.28 -0.33
C HIS A 200 7.65 0.40 -1.25
N ALA A 201 6.92 1.40 -0.77
CA ALA A 201 5.93 2.13 -1.56
C ALA A 201 6.54 3.14 -2.54
N TYR A 202 7.84 3.52 -2.37
CA TYR A 202 8.42 4.59 -3.17
C TYR A 202 9.91 4.47 -3.46
N TYR A 203 10.66 3.58 -2.82
CA TYR A 203 12.12 3.61 -2.84
C TYR A 203 12.73 3.38 -4.23
N LEU A 204 12.11 2.53 -5.06
CA LEU A 204 12.63 2.26 -6.40
C LEU A 204 12.70 3.52 -7.27
N LYS A 205 11.73 4.41 -7.17
CA LYS A 205 11.67 5.65 -7.95
C LYS A 205 12.24 6.85 -7.21
N TYR A 206 11.96 6.98 -5.93
CA TYR A 206 12.25 8.20 -5.16
C TYR A 206 13.43 8.04 -4.20
N GLN A 207 13.93 6.82 -3.94
CA GLN A 207 14.94 6.50 -2.93
C GLN A 207 14.58 7.16 -1.59
N ASN A 208 15.51 7.92 -1.01
CA ASN A 208 15.31 8.62 0.27
C ASN A 208 14.43 9.88 0.18
N ARG A 209 13.91 10.22 -1.01
CA ARG A 209 13.13 11.45 -1.22
C ARG A 209 11.63 11.23 -0.97
N ARG A 210 11.28 10.81 0.25
CA ARG A 210 9.86 10.65 0.67
C ARG A 210 9.01 11.89 0.41
N PRO A 211 9.50 13.14 0.61
CA PRO A 211 8.71 14.34 0.27
C PRO A 211 8.30 14.42 -1.20
N ASP A 212 9.16 13.98 -2.13
CA ASP A 212 8.87 14.01 -3.57
C ASP A 212 7.81 12.96 -3.93
N TYR A 213 7.90 11.77 -3.33
CA TYR A 213 6.87 10.74 -3.46
C TYR A 213 5.50 11.22 -2.98
N LEU A 214 5.45 11.82 -1.79
CA LEU A 214 4.19 12.34 -1.23
C LEU A 214 3.56 13.40 -2.12
N LYS A 215 4.36 14.32 -2.69
CA LYS A 215 3.89 15.30 -3.66
C LYS A 215 3.34 14.64 -4.94
N ALA A 216 4.04 13.61 -5.44
CA ALA A 216 3.62 12.90 -6.65
C ALA A 216 2.36 12.07 -6.43
N TRP A 217 2.21 11.43 -5.27
CA TRP A 217 1.06 10.61 -4.92
C TRP A 217 -0.27 11.36 -5.04
N TRP A 218 -0.31 12.65 -4.71
CA TRP A 218 -1.53 13.45 -4.84
C TRP A 218 -2.11 13.48 -6.25
N ASN A 219 -1.29 13.25 -7.28
CA ASN A 219 -1.77 13.17 -8.67
C ASN A 219 -2.47 11.84 -8.99
N THR A 220 -2.46 10.89 -8.09
CA THR A 220 -3.12 9.59 -8.26
C THR A 220 -4.38 9.46 -7.41
N VAL A 221 -4.69 10.44 -6.56
CA VAL A 221 -5.79 10.34 -5.58
C VAL A 221 -7.15 10.24 -6.27
N ASN A 222 -7.90 9.22 -5.89
CA ASN A 222 -9.29 9.00 -6.26
C ASN A 222 -10.21 9.76 -5.28
N TRP A 223 -10.54 11.00 -5.61
CA TRP A 223 -11.39 11.84 -4.77
C TRP A 223 -12.83 11.34 -4.67
N ASP A 224 -13.33 10.63 -5.69
CA ASP A 224 -14.68 10.01 -5.63
C ASP A 224 -14.71 8.92 -4.56
N LYS A 225 -13.63 8.12 -4.45
CA LYS A 225 -13.51 7.13 -3.37
C LYS A 225 -13.36 7.79 -2.01
N ALA A 226 -12.58 8.85 -1.91
CA ALA A 226 -12.47 9.63 -0.67
C ALA A 226 -13.82 10.21 -0.22
N ALA A 227 -14.61 10.75 -1.16
CA ALA A 227 -15.96 11.22 -0.89
C ALA A 227 -16.88 10.08 -0.44
N ALA A 228 -16.81 8.93 -1.10
CA ALA A 228 -17.59 7.75 -0.69
C ALA A 228 -17.21 7.27 0.72
N ASN A 229 -15.93 7.35 1.10
CA ASN A 229 -15.50 7.03 2.46
C ASN A 229 -16.03 8.06 3.48
N PHE A 230 -16.02 9.34 3.11
CA PHE A 230 -16.56 10.43 3.94
C PHE A 230 -18.05 10.28 4.21
N HIS A 231 -18.85 9.90 3.22
CA HIS A 231 -20.30 9.70 3.39
C HIS A 231 -20.69 8.47 4.22
N LYS A 232 -19.75 7.56 4.51
CA LYS A 232 -19.98 6.41 5.40
C LYS A 232 -19.81 6.72 6.90
N VAL A 233 -19.46 7.98 7.24
CA VAL A 233 -19.12 8.41 8.61
C VAL A 233 -20.35 8.84 9.42
#